data_c8e72372daa7be749482c55cebd876bb
#
_entry.id   c8e72372daa7be749482c55cebd876bb
#
_cell.length_a   1.000
_cell.length_b   1.000
_cell.length_c   1.000
_cell.angle_alpha   90.00
_cell.angle_beta   90.00
_cell.angle_gamma   90.00
#
_symmetry.space_group_name_H-M   'P 1'
#
loop_
_entity.id
_entity.type
_entity.pdbx_description
1 polymer ?
#
loop_
_entity_poly.entity_id
_entity_poly.type
_entity_poly.pdbx_seq_one_letter_code
_entity_poly.pdbx_strand_id
1 'polypeptide(L)'
;GSLIGTSHGIFVSSDGYAVSRWKPFVGASKAVVVDAQGKKYDVDALISANDIYDVCKFHVAGNTPTAPVASNTIPEKSTLWLSCYSVRAPRLLRSTVSKVESFSVTGSGESGTSYPFYILDIQVPEDIDCCPLIDDAGNAVALIQPVSGKTGTANAVSVKFVSDMQSVMLGQGANTLALSAIPPLMPSDYNDAQIALVLAGQQRSPEYYASVVESFIRSFPQKTDGYETRARLRLASGDVAGADADMTKAIA
;
A
#
# COMPACT_ATOMS: atom_id res chain seq x y z
N GLY A 1 -18.95 2.98 -9.72
CA GLY A 1 -18.50 3.25 -8.35
C GLY A 1 -18.18 4.73 -8.16
N SER A 2 -18.29 5.23 -6.95
CA SER A 2 -17.95 6.60 -6.57
C SER A 2 -16.48 6.67 -6.13
N LEU A 3 -15.83 7.81 -6.36
CA LEU A 3 -14.51 8.11 -5.79
C LEU A 3 -14.67 8.31 -4.27
N ILE A 4 -13.93 7.53 -3.48
CA ILE A 4 -13.99 7.56 -2.01
C ILE A 4 -12.81 8.32 -1.39
N GLY A 5 -11.71 8.49 -2.12
CA GLY A 5 -10.54 9.20 -1.64
C GLY A 5 -9.45 9.33 -2.69
N THR A 6 -8.55 10.27 -2.46
CA THR A 6 -7.34 10.48 -3.25
C THR A 6 -6.17 10.74 -2.32
N SER A 7 -4.96 10.45 -2.76
CA SER A 7 -3.73 10.78 -2.05
C SER A 7 -2.56 10.80 -3.03
N HIS A 8 -1.46 11.36 -2.61
CA HIS A 8 -0.20 11.26 -3.33
C HIS A 8 0.58 10.03 -2.88
N GLY A 9 1.61 9.70 -3.62
CA GLY A 9 2.51 8.60 -3.32
C GLY A 9 3.73 8.64 -4.22
N ILE A 10 4.56 7.62 -4.14
CA ILE A 10 5.75 7.50 -4.96
C ILE A 10 6.01 6.05 -5.34
N PHE A 11 6.44 5.81 -6.56
CA PHE A 11 6.97 4.52 -6.98
C PHE A 11 8.37 4.31 -6.40
N VAL A 12 8.57 3.19 -5.74
CA VAL A 12 9.83 2.82 -5.07
C VAL A 12 10.61 1.75 -5.82
N SER A 13 10.03 1.21 -6.90
CA SER A 13 10.70 0.25 -7.79
C SER A 13 10.17 0.39 -9.22
N SER A 14 10.93 -0.08 -10.19
CA SER A 14 10.55 -0.07 -11.61
C SER A 14 9.60 -1.19 -12.00
N ASP A 15 9.41 -2.18 -11.16
CA ASP A 15 8.52 -3.33 -11.33
C ASP A 15 7.12 -3.14 -10.69
N GLY A 16 6.76 -1.91 -10.33
CA GLY A 16 5.40 -1.56 -9.95
C GLY A 16 5.13 -1.35 -8.48
N TYR A 17 6.12 -1.48 -7.58
CA TYR A 17 5.88 -1.20 -6.17
C TYR A 17 5.81 0.30 -5.90
N ALA A 18 4.80 0.69 -5.14
CA ALA A 18 4.54 2.07 -4.74
C ALA A 18 4.13 2.15 -3.27
N VAL A 19 4.34 3.33 -2.71
CA VAL A 19 3.95 3.67 -1.34
C VAL A 19 3.08 4.92 -1.32
N SER A 20 2.08 4.94 -0.45
CA SER A 20 1.14 6.04 -0.30
C SER A 20 0.48 6.01 1.07
N ARG A 21 -0.51 6.86 1.26
CA ARG A 21 -1.40 6.89 2.42
C ARG A 21 -2.36 5.70 2.41
N TRP A 22 -2.62 5.12 3.60
CA TRP A 22 -3.52 3.96 3.75
C TRP A 22 -5.00 4.33 3.69
N LYS A 23 -5.39 5.42 4.35
CA LYS A 23 -6.81 5.78 4.53
C LYS A 23 -7.65 5.78 3.24
N PRO A 24 -7.18 6.24 2.06
CA PRO A 24 -7.94 6.15 0.81
C PRO A 24 -8.24 4.72 0.32
N PHE A 25 -7.51 3.73 0.82
CA PHE A 25 -7.71 2.33 0.44
C PHE A 25 -8.77 1.62 1.32
N VAL A 26 -9.10 2.20 2.47
CA VAL A 26 -10.14 1.66 3.37
C VAL A 26 -11.51 1.76 2.69
N GLY A 27 -12.20 0.61 2.53
CA GLY A 27 -13.46 0.51 1.82
C GLY A 27 -13.34 0.54 0.30
N ALA A 28 -12.13 0.66 -0.26
CA ALA A 28 -11.93 0.65 -1.70
C ALA A 28 -12.01 -0.77 -2.28
N SER A 29 -12.68 -0.91 -3.42
CA SER A 29 -12.68 -2.15 -4.22
C SER A 29 -11.75 -2.05 -5.43
N LYS A 30 -11.29 -0.85 -5.77
CA LYS A 30 -10.35 -0.56 -6.86
C LYS A 30 -9.58 0.72 -6.55
N ALA A 31 -8.32 0.75 -6.94
CA ALA A 31 -7.52 1.97 -6.94
C ALA A 31 -6.75 2.11 -8.27
N VAL A 32 -6.51 3.35 -8.67
CA VAL A 32 -5.77 3.69 -9.88
C VAL A 32 -4.72 4.72 -9.53
N VAL A 33 -3.49 4.48 -9.93
CA VAL A 33 -2.40 5.45 -9.84
C VAL A 33 -2.30 6.19 -11.17
N VAL A 34 -2.10 7.50 -11.10
CA VAL A 34 -1.83 8.34 -12.27
C VAL A 34 -0.46 8.97 -12.07
N ASP A 35 0.49 8.70 -12.96
CA ASP A 35 1.83 9.26 -12.90
C ASP A 35 1.88 10.72 -13.39
N ALA A 36 3.07 11.31 -13.30
CA ALA A 36 3.30 12.69 -13.70
C ALA A 36 3.09 12.95 -15.21
N GLN A 37 3.08 11.92 -16.03
CA GLN A 37 2.82 11.97 -17.47
C GLN A 37 1.34 11.70 -17.80
N GLY A 38 0.52 11.43 -16.78
CA GLY A 38 -0.91 11.11 -16.94
C GLY A 38 -1.19 9.64 -17.30
N LYS A 39 -0.15 8.77 -17.30
CA LYS A 39 -0.34 7.33 -17.51
C LYS A 39 -1.01 6.72 -16.29
N LYS A 40 -1.98 5.85 -16.54
CA LYS A 40 -2.78 5.17 -15.52
C LYS A 40 -2.30 3.75 -15.31
N TYR A 41 -2.27 3.35 -14.04
CA TYR A 41 -1.93 2.02 -13.59
C TYR A 41 -3.00 1.52 -12.63
N ASP A 42 -3.57 0.34 -12.89
CA ASP A 42 -4.47 -0.30 -11.93
C ASP A 42 -3.65 -0.90 -10.79
N VAL A 43 -4.09 -0.68 -9.55
CA VAL A 43 -3.53 -1.37 -8.39
C VAL A 43 -4.04 -2.80 -8.41
N ASP A 44 -3.12 -3.75 -8.52
CA ASP A 44 -3.44 -5.18 -8.63
C ASP A 44 -3.23 -5.96 -7.34
N ALA A 45 -2.43 -5.42 -6.39
CA ALA A 45 -2.25 -6.03 -5.09
C ALA A 45 -1.89 -5.03 -3.97
N LEU A 46 -2.44 -5.25 -2.78
CA LEU A 46 -1.96 -4.65 -1.54
C LEU A 46 -0.88 -5.54 -0.92
N ILE A 47 0.23 -4.95 -0.49
CA ILE A 47 1.35 -5.65 0.11
C ILE A 47 1.25 -5.59 1.63
N SER A 48 1.15 -4.39 2.17
CA SER A 48 1.08 -4.13 3.59
C SER A 48 0.49 -2.75 3.87
N ALA A 49 -0.08 -2.57 5.06
CA ALA A 49 -0.58 -1.30 5.54
C ALA A 49 -0.26 -1.11 7.03
N ASN A 50 -0.06 0.14 7.41
CA ASN A 50 0.12 0.54 8.79
C ASN A 50 -0.84 1.69 9.11
N ASP A 51 -1.80 1.43 10.00
CA ASP A 51 -2.86 2.36 10.38
C ASP A 51 -2.37 3.44 11.36
N ILE A 52 -1.31 3.17 12.14
CA ILE A 52 -0.73 4.14 13.09
C ILE A 52 -0.10 5.30 12.33
N TYR A 53 0.68 4.99 11.27
CA TYR A 53 1.33 6.00 10.43
C TYR A 53 0.53 6.35 9.18
N ASP A 54 -0.65 5.74 8.98
CA ASP A 54 -1.52 5.94 7.82
C ASP A 54 -0.77 5.78 6.48
N VAL A 55 0.00 4.70 6.34
CA VAL A 55 0.77 4.40 5.12
C VAL A 55 0.54 2.99 4.63
N CYS A 56 0.72 2.77 3.34
CA CYS A 56 0.63 1.45 2.72
C CYS A 56 1.65 1.28 1.59
N LYS A 57 1.97 0.03 1.32
CA LYS A 57 2.70 -0.43 0.15
C LYS A 57 1.78 -1.28 -0.71
N PHE A 58 1.80 -1.03 -2.01
CA PHE A 58 0.96 -1.74 -2.98
C PHE A 58 1.72 -1.96 -4.29
N HIS A 59 1.17 -2.76 -5.16
CA HIS A 59 1.72 -3.06 -6.48
C HIS A 59 0.75 -2.62 -7.58
N VAL A 60 1.31 -2.21 -8.71
CA VAL A 60 0.58 -1.95 -9.96
C VAL A 60 1.21 -2.76 -11.09
N ALA A 61 0.40 -3.19 -12.05
CA ALA A 61 0.89 -3.96 -13.18
C ALA A 61 1.72 -3.10 -14.16
N GLY A 62 2.88 -3.63 -14.57
CA GLY A 62 3.73 -3.04 -15.60
C GLY A 62 4.92 -2.24 -15.06
N ASN A 63 5.75 -1.76 -15.99
CA ASN A 63 6.92 -0.97 -15.66
C ASN A 63 6.53 0.46 -15.27
N THR A 64 7.08 0.94 -14.18
CA THR A 64 6.82 2.25 -13.60
C THR A 64 8.08 3.12 -13.55
N PRO A 65 7.94 4.45 -13.59
CA PRO A 65 9.02 5.33 -13.16
C PRO A 65 9.33 5.03 -11.69
N THR A 66 10.56 5.21 -11.27
CA THR A 66 10.96 4.99 -9.88
C THR A 66 11.85 6.12 -9.38
N ALA A 67 11.73 6.44 -8.09
CA ALA A 67 12.70 7.28 -7.40
C ALA A 67 13.56 6.40 -6.49
N PRO A 68 14.87 6.67 -6.42
CA PRO A 68 15.73 6.01 -5.44
C PRO A 68 15.23 6.31 -4.03
N VAL A 69 15.26 5.29 -3.15
CA VAL A 69 14.93 5.48 -1.74
C VAL A 69 16.20 5.79 -0.97
N ALA A 70 16.17 6.82 -0.14
CA ALA A 70 17.30 7.18 0.70
C ALA A 70 17.63 6.03 1.67
N SER A 71 18.88 5.59 1.67
CA SER A 71 19.36 4.49 2.52
C SER A 71 19.75 4.97 3.93
N ASN A 72 20.14 6.23 4.07
CA ASN A 72 20.61 6.80 5.31
C ASN A 72 19.59 7.76 5.93
N THR A 73 19.64 7.87 7.25
CA THR A 73 18.89 8.89 7.99
C THR A 73 19.43 10.27 7.67
N ILE A 74 18.55 11.19 7.32
CA ILE A 74 18.90 12.59 7.07
C ILE A 74 19.03 13.30 8.41
N PRO A 75 20.17 13.97 8.70
CA PRO A 75 20.38 14.61 10.00
C PRO A 75 19.58 15.90 10.17
N GLU A 76 19.41 16.31 11.42
CA GLU A 76 18.82 17.60 11.77
C GLU A 76 19.53 18.76 11.08
N LYS A 77 18.80 19.84 10.82
CA LYS A 77 19.22 21.04 10.09
C LYS A 77 19.48 20.85 8.59
N SER A 78 19.30 19.63 8.06
CA SER A 78 19.36 19.37 6.61
C SER A 78 18.14 19.96 5.89
N THR A 79 18.32 20.28 4.63
CA THR A 79 17.24 20.66 3.73
C THR A 79 16.61 19.41 3.12
N LEU A 80 15.28 19.38 3.07
CA LEU A 80 14.49 18.45 2.27
C LEU A 80 13.49 19.24 1.41
N TRP A 81 13.14 18.72 0.27
CA TRP A 81 12.23 19.31 -0.68
C TRP A 81 10.93 18.51 -0.73
N LEU A 82 9.82 19.15 -0.31
CA LEU A 82 8.50 18.54 -0.47
C LEU A 82 8.07 18.66 -1.93
N SER A 83 7.98 17.52 -2.61
CA SER A 83 7.59 17.43 -4.01
C SER A 83 6.06 17.32 -4.10
N CYS A 84 5.41 18.45 -4.30
CA CYS A 84 3.96 18.54 -4.45
C CYS A 84 3.61 18.42 -5.93
N TYR A 85 3.21 17.23 -6.37
CA TYR A 85 2.74 17.04 -7.72
C TYR A 85 1.30 17.56 -7.85
N SER A 86 1.10 18.42 -8.82
CA SER A 86 -0.22 18.82 -9.29
C SER A 86 -0.16 18.89 -10.81
N VAL A 87 -1.17 18.37 -11.50
CA VAL A 87 -1.27 18.41 -12.97
C VAL A 87 -1.14 19.84 -13.52
N ARG A 88 -1.58 20.83 -12.74
CA ARG A 88 -1.57 22.26 -13.16
C ARG A 88 -0.32 23.00 -12.77
N ALA A 89 0.32 22.66 -11.67
CA ALA A 89 1.46 23.40 -11.12
C ALA A 89 2.26 22.53 -10.15
N PRO A 90 3.20 21.71 -10.64
CA PRO A 90 4.13 21.00 -9.75
C PRO A 90 4.95 22.03 -8.95
N ARG A 91 5.11 21.81 -7.66
CA ARG A 91 5.83 22.71 -6.75
C ARG A 91 6.84 21.91 -5.95
N LEU A 92 8.00 22.51 -5.73
CA LEU A 92 8.96 22.08 -4.73
C LEU A 92 8.96 23.09 -3.60
N LEU A 93 8.62 22.65 -2.40
CA LEU A 93 8.64 23.48 -1.21
C LEU A 93 9.84 23.09 -0.35
N ARG A 94 10.67 24.07 -0.01
CA ARG A 94 11.81 23.86 0.85
C ARG A 94 11.36 23.64 2.28
N SER A 95 11.94 22.63 2.93
CA SER A 95 11.76 22.36 4.35
C SER A 95 13.12 22.20 5.04
N THR A 96 13.13 22.30 6.37
CA THR A 96 14.30 22.00 7.18
C THR A 96 13.94 20.93 8.18
N VAL A 97 14.79 19.92 8.34
CA VAL A 97 14.64 18.89 9.38
C VAL A 97 14.92 19.55 10.74
N SER A 98 13.88 19.77 11.54
CA SER A 98 14.05 20.38 12.87
C SER A 98 14.38 19.33 13.94
N LYS A 99 13.86 18.11 13.77
CA LYS A 99 14.13 16.98 14.68
C LYS A 99 14.03 15.66 13.96
N VAL A 100 14.84 14.69 14.39
CA VAL A 100 14.76 13.29 13.96
C VAL A 100 14.45 12.43 15.17
N GLU A 101 13.33 11.76 15.14
CA GLU A 101 12.97 10.73 16.10
C GLU A 101 13.16 9.35 15.44
N SER A 102 13.15 8.28 16.23
CA SER A 102 13.20 6.93 15.70
C SER A 102 12.11 6.08 16.32
N PHE A 103 11.58 5.16 15.54
CA PHE A 103 10.66 4.12 16.00
C PHE A 103 11.14 2.75 15.53
N SER A 104 10.85 1.73 16.32
CA SER A 104 11.22 0.36 15.99
C SER A 104 9.99 -0.44 15.61
N VAL A 105 10.13 -1.26 14.58
CA VAL A 105 9.12 -2.23 14.17
C VAL A 105 9.63 -3.62 14.55
N THR A 106 8.90 -4.30 15.41
CA THR A 106 9.16 -5.71 15.74
C THR A 106 8.61 -6.57 14.61
N GLY A 107 9.52 -7.17 13.83
CA GLY A 107 9.19 -8.25 12.90
C GLY A 107 9.24 -9.61 13.59
N SER A 108 8.78 -10.65 12.93
CA SER A 108 8.91 -12.05 13.36
C SER A 108 10.37 -12.50 13.24
N GLY A 109 11.21 -12.14 14.21
CA GLY A 109 12.63 -12.46 14.24
C GLY A 109 13.46 -11.34 14.85
N GLU A 110 14.56 -11.66 15.48
CA GLU A 110 15.48 -10.87 16.29
C GLU A 110 15.65 -9.38 15.92
N SER A 111 15.71 -8.53 16.94
CA SER A 111 16.06 -7.09 16.89
C SER A 111 15.21 -6.22 15.93
N GLY A 112 14.24 -5.51 16.48
CA GLY A 112 13.42 -4.59 15.69
C GLY A 112 14.25 -3.61 14.84
N THR A 113 13.95 -3.50 13.57
CA THR A 113 14.56 -2.49 12.69
C THR A 113 14.06 -1.11 13.11
N SER A 114 15.00 -0.17 13.28
CA SER A 114 14.69 1.22 13.63
C SER A 114 14.61 2.08 12.37
N TYR A 115 13.58 2.91 12.28
CA TYR A 115 13.36 3.84 11.17
C TYR A 115 13.25 5.27 11.67
N PRO A 116 13.72 6.27 10.90
CA PRO A 116 13.57 7.66 11.26
C PRO A 116 12.13 8.15 11.04
N PHE A 117 11.72 9.05 11.93
CA PHE A 117 10.53 9.87 11.83
C PHE A 117 10.96 11.33 11.92
N TYR A 118 10.56 12.12 10.94
CA TYR A 118 11.05 13.48 10.79
C TYR A 118 10.02 14.50 11.24
N ILE A 119 10.48 15.51 11.98
CA ILE A 119 9.75 16.74 12.27
C ILE A 119 10.41 17.84 11.45
N LEU A 120 9.63 18.56 10.69
CA LEU A 120 10.08 19.50 9.67
C LEU A 120 9.56 20.91 9.97
N ASP A 121 10.40 21.92 9.75
CA ASP A 121 9.96 23.30 9.67
C ASP A 121 9.48 23.58 8.25
N ILE A 122 8.18 23.51 8.07
CA ILE A 122 7.50 23.77 6.81
C ILE A 122 6.03 24.10 7.05
N GLN A 123 5.51 25.04 6.28
CA GLN A 123 4.07 25.24 6.18
C GLN A 123 3.54 24.44 4.99
N VAL A 124 2.84 23.34 5.28
CA VAL A 124 2.24 22.48 4.27
C VAL A 124 0.90 23.05 3.82
N PRO A 125 0.66 23.23 2.49
CA PRO A 125 -0.65 23.60 1.97
C PRO A 125 -1.73 22.54 2.34
N GLU A 126 -2.97 22.98 2.55
CA GLU A 126 -4.08 22.12 2.98
C GLU A 126 -4.47 21.04 1.95
N ASP A 127 -4.15 21.26 0.68
CA ASP A 127 -4.40 20.33 -0.43
C ASP A 127 -3.31 19.27 -0.62
N ILE A 128 -2.30 19.25 0.26
CA ILE A 128 -1.14 18.38 0.17
C ILE A 128 -1.22 17.31 1.24
N ASP A 129 -1.24 16.05 0.83
CA ASP A 129 -1.06 14.92 1.72
C ASP A 129 -0.15 13.86 1.07
N CYS A 130 0.59 13.15 1.88
CA CYS A 130 1.45 12.02 1.49
C CYS A 130 2.42 12.31 0.32
N CYS A 131 2.70 13.59 0.02
CA CYS A 131 3.71 13.95 -0.96
C CYS A 131 5.11 13.55 -0.46
N PRO A 132 6.00 13.09 -1.35
CA PRO A 132 7.35 12.70 -0.97
C PRO A 132 8.22 13.92 -0.65
N LEU A 133 9.04 13.76 0.37
CA LEU A 133 10.18 14.60 0.67
C LEU A 133 11.42 13.99 0.01
N ILE A 134 12.15 14.77 -0.75
CA ILE A 134 13.36 14.35 -1.45
C ILE A 134 14.58 15.14 -0.95
N ASP A 135 15.74 14.50 -0.98
CA ASP A 135 17.02 15.16 -0.71
C ASP A 135 17.55 15.89 -1.96
N ASP A 136 18.69 16.56 -1.81
CA ASP A 136 19.33 17.30 -2.93
C ASP A 136 19.82 16.39 -4.07
N ALA A 137 19.95 15.08 -3.82
CA ALA A 137 20.31 14.07 -4.83
C ALA A 137 19.06 13.47 -5.54
N GLY A 138 17.85 13.85 -5.11
CA GLY A 138 16.59 13.34 -5.66
C GLY A 138 16.13 12.02 -5.06
N ASN A 139 16.73 11.55 -3.97
CA ASN A 139 16.27 10.35 -3.28
C ASN A 139 15.02 10.63 -2.46
N ALA A 140 14.06 9.72 -2.49
CA ALA A 140 12.88 9.77 -1.64
C ALA A 140 13.25 9.43 -0.19
N VAL A 141 13.01 10.36 0.73
CA VAL A 141 13.40 10.26 2.14
C VAL A 141 12.20 9.89 3.00
N ALA A 142 11.11 10.65 2.87
CA ALA A 142 9.94 10.51 3.74
C ALA A 142 8.65 10.88 2.99
N LEU A 143 7.51 10.47 3.54
CA LEU A 143 6.18 10.88 3.13
C LEU A 143 5.62 11.86 4.16
N ILE A 144 5.19 13.03 3.71
CA ILE A 144 4.57 14.03 4.59
C ILE A 144 3.28 13.47 5.16
N GLN A 145 3.07 13.65 6.46
CA GLN A 145 1.84 13.26 7.13
C GLN A 145 0.79 14.39 7.01
N PRO A 146 -0.52 14.04 7.01
CA PRO A 146 -1.56 15.04 7.03
C PRO A 146 -1.40 16.01 8.20
N VAL A 147 -1.55 17.31 7.94
CA VAL A 147 -1.43 18.37 8.93
C VAL A 147 -2.83 18.87 9.31
N SER A 148 -3.11 18.97 10.61
CA SER A 148 -4.33 19.59 11.12
C SER A 148 -4.06 21.06 11.43
N GLY A 149 -4.61 21.97 10.61
CA GLY A 149 -4.47 23.41 10.81
C GLY A 149 -3.16 23.99 10.29
N LYS A 150 -3.03 25.32 10.40
CA LYS A 150 -1.84 26.06 9.95
C LYS A 150 -0.77 26.04 11.03
N THR A 151 0.00 24.96 11.07
CA THR A 151 1.20 24.88 11.94
C THR A 151 2.44 25.16 11.08
N GLY A 152 3.46 25.79 11.65
CA GLY A 152 4.75 25.98 10.96
C GLY A 152 5.60 24.70 10.93
N THR A 153 5.07 23.58 11.42
CA THR A 153 5.75 22.29 11.50
C THR A 153 4.90 21.18 10.91
N ALA A 154 5.56 20.17 10.36
CA ALA A 154 4.92 18.97 9.82
C ALA A 154 5.73 17.71 10.19
N ASN A 155 5.03 16.58 10.23
CA ASN A 155 5.61 15.28 10.48
C ASN A 155 5.78 14.51 9.18
N ALA A 156 6.77 13.63 9.10
CA ALA A 156 6.96 12.77 7.94
C ALA A 156 7.51 11.39 8.35
N VAL A 157 6.96 10.35 7.74
CA VAL A 157 7.37 8.97 7.96
C VAL A 157 8.35 8.53 6.88
N SER A 158 9.37 7.76 7.26
CA SER A 158 10.40 7.26 6.35
C SER A 158 9.80 6.48 5.17
N VAL A 159 10.17 6.84 3.93
CA VAL A 159 9.85 6.03 2.73
C VAL A 159 10.50 4.66 2.83
N LYS A 160 11.72 4.56 3.39
CA LYS A 160 12.39 3.28 3.60
C LYS A 160 11.58 2.34 4.48
N PHE A 161 10.98 2.82 5.57
CA PHE A 161 10.07 2.03 6.40
C PHE A 161 8.93 1.43 5.56
N VAL A 162 8.22 2.27 4.80
CA VAL A 162 7.06 1.82 4.02
C VAL A 162 7.50 0.90 2.87
N SER A 163 8.64 1.18 2.25
CA SER A 163 9.22 0.34 1.19
C SER A 163 9.67 -1.03 1.70
N ASP A 164 10.20 -1.11 2.93
CA ASP A 164 10.66 -2.35 3.56
C ASP A 164 9.48 -3.23 4.08
N MET A 165 8.26 -2.68 4.15
CA MET A 165 7.09 -3.46 4.59
C MET A 165 6.91 -4.70 3.71
N GLN A 166 6.76 -5.86 4.37
CA GLN A 166 6.57 -7.15 3.71
C GLN A 166 5.08 -7.52 3.62
N SER A 167 4.76 -8.48 2.76
CA SER A 167 3.40 -9.01 2.67
C SER A 167 2.93 -9.58 4.01
N VAL A 168 1.74 -9.16 4.45
CA VAL A 168 1.18 -9.46 5.78
C VAL A 168 -0.12 -10.24 5.69
N MET A 169 -0.26 -11.12 4.71
CA MET A 169 -1.45 -11.99 4.61
C MET A 169 -1.59 -12.94 5.80
N LEU A 170 -0.50 -13.17 6.54
CA LEU A 170 -0.47 -13.98 7.75
C LEU A 170 -0.16 -13.06 8.94
N GLY A 171 -0.92 -13.22 10.05
CA GLY A 171 -0.72 -12.46 11.27
C GLY A 171 -1.56 -11.18 11.41
N GLN A 172 -1.16 -10.29 12.34
CA GLN A 172 -1.96 -9.12 12.73
C GLN A 172 -2.17 -8.11 11.59
N GLY A 173 -1.22 -7.96 10.69
CA GLY A 173 -1.34 -7.04 9.55
C GLY A 173 -2.43 -7.44 8.55
N ALA A 174 -2.84 -8.70 8.50
CA ALA A 174 -3.96 -9.18 7.69
C ALA A 174 -5.29 -8.47 8.06
N ASN A 175 -5.50 -8.14 9.34
CA ASN A 175 -6.70 -7.44 9.80
C ASN A 175 -6.78 -6.02 9.22
N THR A 176 -5.64 -5.33 9.08
CA THR A 176 -5.60 -3.99 8.47
C THR A 176 -5.94 -4.08 6.97
N LEU A 177 -5.36 -5.04 6.23
CA LEU A 177 -5.68 -5.24 4.82
C LEU A 177 -7.14 -5.63 4.58
N ALA A 178 -7.78 -6.32 5.53
CA ALA A 178 -9.19 -6.71 5.45
C ALA A 178 -10.18 -5.54 5.47
N LEU A 179 -9.71 -4.31 5.70
CA LEU A 179 -10.50 -3.08 5.54
C LEU A 179 -10.63 -2.62 4.09
N SER A 180 -9.94 -3.28 3.15
CA SER A 180 -10.02 -3.01 1.70
C SER A 180 -10.51 -4.25 0.96
N ALA A 181 -11.23 -4.06 -0.16
CA ALA A 181 -11.57 -5.14 -1.07
C ALA A 181 -10.60 -5.25 -2.28
N ILE A 182 -9.53 -4.44 -2.30
CA ILE A 182 -8.43 -4.63 -3.25
C ILE A 182 -7.66 -5.89 -2.83
N PRO A 183 -7.36 -6.82 -3.77
CA PRO A 183 -6.73 -8.08 -3.41
C PRO A 183 -5.35 -7.88 -2.77
N PRO A 184 -5.02 -8.64 -1.72
CA PRO A 184 -3.66 -8.66 -1.19
C PRO A 184 -2.73 -9.45 -2.12
N LEU A 185 -1.41 -9.19 -2.00
CA LEU A 185 -0.41 -10.01 -2.69
C LEU A 185 -0.42 -11.42 -2.13
N MET A 186 -0.75 -12.39 -2.98
CA MET A 186 -0.77 -13.80 -2.59
C MET A 186 0.66 -14.33 -2.37
N PRO A 187 0.92 -15.14 -1.32
CA PRO A 187 2.18 -15.86 -1.19
C PRO A 187 2.50 -16.68 -2.44
N SER A 188 3.77 -16.76 -2.80
CA SER A 188 4.23 -17.57 -3.94
C SER A 188 4.27 -19.07 -3.62
N ASP A 189 4.45 -19.43 -2.35
CA ASP A 189 4.33 -20.82 -1.89
C ASP A 189 2.86 -21.22 -1.80
N TYR A 190 2.53 -22.39 -2.33
CA TYR A 190 1.15 -22.87 -2.37
C TYR A 190 0.58 -23.17 -0.98
N ASN A 191 1.37 -23.76 -0.07
CA ASN A 191 0.89 -24.09 1.27
C ASN A 191 0.61 -22.82 2.08
N ASP A 192 1.49 -21.83 1.97
CA ASP A 192 1.28 -20.52 2.61
C ASP A 192 0.04 -19.82 2.02
N ALA A 193 -0.16 -19.92 0.71
CA ALA A 193 -1.35 -19.39 0.05
C ALA A 193 -2.64 -20.10 0.50
N GLN A 194 -2.63 -21.42 0.69
CA GLN A 194 -3.76 -22.14 1.26
C GLN A 194 -4.08 -21.67 2.69
N ILE A 195 -3.05 -21.49 3.52
CA ILE A 195 -3.22 -20.96 4.88
C ILE A 195 -3.83 -19.56 4.82
N ALA A 196 -3.33 -18.70 3.94
CA ALA A 196 -3.85 -17.34 3.73
C ALA A 196 -5.32 -17.35 3.30
N LEU A 197 -5.69 -18.27 2.38
CA LEU A 197 -7.08 -18.44 1.91
C LEU A 197 -8.02 -18.83 3.06
N VAL A 198 -7.59 -19.77 3.91
CA VAL A 198 -8.38 -20.22 5.08
C VAL A 198 -8.53 -19.09 6.10
N LEU A 199 -7.44 -18.40 6.44
CA LEU A 199 -7.47 -17.31 7.42
C LEU A 199 -8.29 -16.11 6.93
N ALA A 200 -8.27 -15.81 5.62
CA ALA A 200 -9.10 -14.76 5.04
C ALA A 200 -10.59 -15.06 5.21
N GLY A 201 -11.00 -16.32 5.13
CA GLY A 201 -12.39 -16.73 5.37
C GLY A 201 -12.87 -16.53 6.82
N GLN A 202 -11.96 -16.32 7.77
CA GLN A 202 -12.30 -16.02 9.16
C GLN A 202 -12.47 -14.50 9.41
N GLN A 203 -12.10 -13.65 8.43
CA GLN A 203 -12.29 -12.21 8.50
C GLN A 203 -13.77 -11.85 8.30
N ARG A 204 -14.21 -10.76 8.97
CA ARG A 204 -15.60 -10.28 8.88
C ARG A 204 -15.86 -9.38 7.66
N SER A 205 -15.14 -9.59 6.56
CA SER A 205 -15.28 -8.81 5.33
C SER A 205 -15.47 -9.75 4.15
N PRO A 206 -16.73 -9.96 3.69
CA PRO A 206 -17.01 -10.81 2.53
C PRO A 206 -16.31 -10.31 1.26
N GLU A 207 -16.21 -8.99 1.08
CA GLU A 207 -15.57 -8.37 -0.09
C GLU A 207 -14.07 -8.64 -0.09
N TYR A 208 -13.41 -8.51 1.07
CA TYR A 208 -12.00 -8.89 1.22
C TYR A 208 -11.78 -10.37 0.93
N TYR A 209 -12.62 -11.25 1.52
CA TYR A 209 -12.49 -12.68 1.27
C TYR A 209 -12.65 -13.03 -0.21
N ALA A 210 -13.63 -12.45 -0.89
CA ALA A 210 -13.81 -12.64 -2.33
C ALA A 210 -12.55 -12.17 -3.11
N SER A 211 -11.94 -11.05 -2.74
CA SER A 211 -10.71 -10.56 -3.37
C SER A 211 -9.52 -11.48 -3.15
N VAL A 212 -9.39 -12.08 -1.97
CA VAL A 212 -8.36 -13.10 -1.66
C VAL A 212 -8.55 -14.34 -2.53
N VAL A 213 -9.78 -14.84 -2.67
CA VAL A 213 -10.10 -15.98 -3.52
C VAL A 213 -9.73 -15.71 -4.99
N GLU A 214 -10.05 -14.54 -5.51
CA GLU A 214 -9.66 -14.16 -6.88
C GLU A 214 -8.13 -14.06 -7.04
N SER A 215 -7.43 -13.52 -6.03
CA SER A 215 -5.95 -13.48 -6.02
C SER A 215 -5.36 -14.89 -6.00
N PHE A 216 -5.93 -15.79 -5.19
CA PHE A 216 -5.51 -17.20 -5.14
C PHE A 216 -5.68 -17.90 -6.49
N ILE A 217 -6.85 -17.78 -7.13
CA ILE A 217 -7.09 -18.38 -8.45
C ILE A 217 -6.12 -17.83 -9.51
N ARG A 218 -5.80 -16.54 -9.46
CA ARG A 218 -4.86 -15.92 -10.39
C ARG A 218 -3.44 -16.45 -10.21
N SER A 219 -3.01 -16.65 -8.96
CA SER A 219 -1.67 -17.14 -8.62
C SER A 219 -1.52 -18.66 -8.84
N PHE A 220 -2.60 -19.41 -8.64
CA PHE A 220 -2.61 -20.88 -8.72
C PHE A 220 -3.76 -21.38 -9.61
N PRO A 221 -3.79 -21.04 -10.90
CA PRO A 221 -4.94 -21.34 -11.77
C PRO A 221 -5.15 -22.85 -12.04
N GLN A 222 -4.17 -23.69 -11.71
CA GLN A 222 -4.24 -25.14 -11.87
C GLN A 222 -4.64 -25.87 -10.56
N LYS A 223 -4.95 -25.11 -9.49
CA LYS A 223 -5.33 -25.68 -8.20
C LYS A 223 -6.83 -25.54 -7.98
N THR A 224 -7.45 -26.58 -7.43
CA THR A 224 -8.92 -26.67 -7.28
C THR A 224 -9.45 -25.78 -6.16
N ASP A 225 -8.69 -25.60 -5.08
CA ASP A 225 -9.12 -24.93 -3.83
C ASP A 225 -9.76 -23.55 -4.06
N GLY A 226 -9.18 -22.76 -4.96
CA GLY A 226 -9.70 -21.42 -5.27
C GLY A 226 -11.07 -21.50 -5.97
N TYR A 227 -11.22 -22.38 -6.94
CA TYR A 227 -12.48 -22.57 -7.67
C TYR A 227 -13.57 -23.14 -6.77
N GLU A 228 -13.25 -24.16 -5.95
CA GLU A 228 -14.19 -24.72 -4.98
C GLU A 228 -14.66 -23.65 -3.97
N THR A 229 -13.73 -22.82 -3.49
CA THR A 229 -14.04 -21.75 -2.55
C THR A 229 -14.92 -20.69 -3.22
N ARG A 230 -14.62 -20.29 -4.46
CA ARG A 230 -15.44 -19.33 -5.19
C ARG A 230 -16.83 -19.88 -5.53
N ALA A 231 -16.93 -21.16 -5.87
CA ALA A 231 -18.21 -21.84 -6.09
C ALA A 231 -19.10 -21.75 -4.85
N ARG A 232 -18.54 -22.01 -3.64
CA ARG A 232 -19.29 -21.86 -2.38
C ARG A 232 -19.78 -20.42 -2.16
N LEU A 233 -18.94 -19.43 -2.41
CA LEU A 233 -19.31 -18.00 -2.29
C LEU A 233 -20.44 -17.62 -3.28
N ARG A 234 -20.35 -18.10 -4.52
CA ARG A 234 -21.36 -17.90 -5.56
C ARG A 234 -22.69 -18.54 -5.21
N LEU A 235 -22.67 -19.77 -4.71
CA LEU A 235 -23.88 -20.46 -4.22
C LEU A 235 -24.55 -19.67 -3.07
N ALA A 236 -23.74 -19.18 -2.12
CA ALA A 236 -24.24 -18.38 -1.01
C ALA A 236 -24.89 -17.06 -1.46
N SER A 237 -24.46 -16.51 -2.60
CA SER A 237 -25.05 -15.29 -3.22
C SER A 237 -26.15 -15.58 -4.25
N GLY A 238 -26.47 -16.86 -4.51
CA GLY A 238 -27.48 -17.28 -5.48
C GLY A 238 -27.00 -17.39 -6.94
N ASP A 239 -25.70 -17.22 -7.19
CA ASP A 239 -25.10 -17.40 -8.53
C ASP A 239 -24.81 -18.88 -8.81
N VAL A 240 -25.86 -19.65 -9.06
CA VAL A 240 -25.78 -21.10 -9.32
C VAL A 240 -24.97 -21.40 -10.60
N ALA A 241 -25.19 -20.62 -11.67
CA ALA A 241 -24.51 -20.84 -12.94
C ALA A 241 -22.99 -20.58 -12.85
N GLY A 242 -22.60 -19.53 -12.11
CA GLY A 242 -21.20 -19.22 -11.85
C GLY A 242 -20.55 -20.29 -10.97
N ALA A 243 -21.27 -20.82 -9.99
CA ALA A 243 -20.78 -21.92 -9.14
C ALA A 243 -20.55 -23.19 -9.94
N ASP A 244 -21.48 -23.59 -10.82
CA ASP A 244 -21.33 -24.77 -11.71
C ASP A 244 -20.12 -24.62 -12.64
N ALA A 245 -19.93 -23.43 -13.21
CA ALA A 245 -18.74 -23.15 -14.03
C ALA A 245 -17.41 -23.27 -13.27
N ASP A 246 -17.37 -22.87 -11.98
CA ASP A 246 -16.19 -23.03 -11.15
C ASP A 246 -15.95 -24.49 -10.77
N MET A 247 -17.01 -25.23 -10.43
CA MET A 247 -16.90 -26.67 -10.14
C MET A 247 -16.42 -27.46 -11.37
N THR A 248 -16.87 -27.09 -12.57
CA THR A 248 -16.38 -27.69 -13.82
C THR A 248 -14.87 -27.49 -13.98
N LYS A 249 -14.35 -26.29 -13.64
CA LYS A 249 -12.90 -26.02 -13.67
C LYS A 249 -12.12 -26.76 -12.57
N ALA A 250 -12.73 -26.99 -11.42
CA ALA A 250 -12.10 -27.71 -10.33
C ALA A 250 -11.95 -29.22 -10.61
N ILE A 251 -12.76 -29.77 -11.52
CA ILE A 251 -12.76 -31.21 -11.86
C ILE A 251 -11.90 -31.50 -13.12
N ALA A 252 -11.65 -30.49 -13.94
CA ALA A 252 -10.90 -30.63 -15.21
C ALA A 252 -9.38 -30.69 -14.98
#